data_71304edae081fc61c2fc20e9c88bba34
#
_entry.id   71304edae081fc61c2fc20e9c88bba34
#
_cell.length_a   1.000
_cell.length_b   1.000
_cell.length_c   1.000
_cell.angle_alpha   90.00
_cell.angle_beta   90.00
_cell.angle_gamma   90.00
#
_symmetry.space_group_name_H-M   'P 1'
#
loop_
_entity.id
_entity.type
_entity.pdbx_description
1 polymer ?
#
loop_
_entity_poly.entity_id
_entity_poly.type
_entity_poly.pdbx_seq_one_letter_code
_entity_poly.pdbx_strand_id
1 'polypeptide(L)'
;MRLLKKLVYLEMLLILLVCTAEGRADTSFVMAFECPSAAGNVQVLSRKVEDNYQVFLPGCWDLRNIRISFENADSVSFDKKTMKSGETVDLSAMPGKKLKLTRNGKKKLGSITIYHGSTLANVHLTLDGKSLKKALKDKHLIIPEGHALITAPDGKVEYDGELTQFKGRGNNTYSNKYAKKPFQFKLASKADLCGMGKGKTWLLIANYLDISLMRNQINLDLARETGMRGAIECTQADVWLNGVYQGLYLLTEKIQINRNRLPLRNLEEETEGLNELPADSYKTFSEKDQDTGIEIRGYEIPNDPEDITGGYILELDKPYRYDKGAESGFKTSVGLHFIVKEPTCISRRQADYISGLFDCFWRGVQADSGYDPVTGTYYADFIDMESFAIKFLLEDFCKNFDALAGSQFFFKDSDAVDGKIYAGPCWDYDLCMGNINLQGIGSGLNPQGSWAVRVRNGRINWYGMLYKHQDFQAEVRRVYHERFRPALAKLIGEAGTDGEAIRSLERYADEIAASAEMNFVRFRPGNVQGIYEKSGKNHEDAKKYLFRWIRRRVASMDEEYGYTVSQ
;
A
#
# COMPACT_ATOMS: atom_id res chain seq x y z
N MET A 1 1.16 -2.16 -40.10
CA MET A 1 0.58 -3.10 -39.09
C MET A 1 1.31 -4.44 -38.99
N ARG A 2 1.59 -5.19 -40.05
CA ARG A 2 2.34 -6.47 -39.96
C ARG A 2 3.84 -6.30 -39.60
N LEU A 3 4.50 -5.22 -40.00
CA LEU A 3 5.89 -4.94 -39.65
C LEU A 3 6.02 -4.48 -38.18
N LEU A 4 5.11 -3.66 -37.67
CA LEU A 4 5.09 -3.25 -36.25
C LEU A 4 4.89 -4.44 -35.32
N LYS A 5 3.99 -5.38 -35.68
CA LYS A 5 3.80 -6.63 -34.92
C LYS A 5 5.04 -7.52 -34.89
N LYS A 6 5.84 -7.55 -35.98
CA LYS A 6 7.13 -8.28 -36.02
C LYS A 6 8.23 -7.59 -35.20
N LEU A 7 8.27 -6.26 -35.15
CA LEU A 7 9.22 -5.52 -34.30
C LEU A 7 8.93 -5.72 -32.82
N VAL A 8 7.66 -5.64 -32.41
CA VAL A 8 7.24 -5.92 -31.01
C VAL A 8 7.56 -7.36 -30.62
N TYR A 9 7.39 -8.33 -31.53
CA TYR A 9 7.79 -9.73 -31.30
C TYR A 9 9.31 -9.89 -31.17
N LEU A 10 10.11 -9.15 -31.95
CA LEU A 10 11.57 -9.24 -31.91
C LEU A 10 12.15 -8.56 -30.66
N GLU A 11 11.57 -7.44 -30.22
CA GLU A 11 11.95 -6.77 -28.97
C GLU A 11 11.52 -7.56 -27.72
N MET A 12 10.36 -8.20 -27.73
CA MET A 12 9.94 -9.10 -26.66
C MET A 12 10.86 -10.34 -26.55
N LEU A 13 11.42 -10.82 -27.66
CA LEU A 13 12.39 -11.93 -27.67
C LEU A 13 13.74 -11.55 -27.05
N LEU A 14 14.18 -10.29 -27.22
CA LEU A 14 15.40 -9.77 -26.55
C LEU A 14 15.21 -9.63 -25.03
N ILE A 15 13.98 -9.44 -24.55
CA ILE A 15 13.63 -9.37 -23.12
C ILE A 15 13.73 -10.75 -22.46
N LEU A 16 13.51 -11.83 -23.19
CA LEU A 16 13.68 -13.21 -22.73
C LEU A 16 15.11 -13.53 -22.27
N LEU A 17 16.10 -12.85 -22.81
CA LEU A 17 17.53 -13.00 -22.44
C LEU A 17 17.92 -12.29 -21.12
N VAL A 18 17.06 -11.44 -20.56
CA VAL A 18 17.37 -10.60 -19.39
C VAL A 18 16.88 -11.18 -18.05
N CYS A 19 15.97 -12.17 -18.06
CA CYS A 19 15.42 -12.77 -16.83
C CYS A 19 16.29 -13.84 -16.18
N THR A 20 17.51 -14.10 -16.67
CA THR A 20 18.45 -15.07 -16.07
C THR A 20 19.59 -14.38 -15.35
N ALA A 21 19.34 -13.79 -14.19
CA ALA A 21 20.37 -13.24 -13.33
C ALA A 21 20.57 -14.09 -12.08
N GLU A 22 21.01 -15.34 -12.29
CA GLU A 22 21.85 -16.10 -11.36
C GLU A 22 22.65 -17.11 -12.19
N GLY A 23 23.91 -16.78 -12.36
CA GLY A 23 25.06 -17.54 -12.81
C GLY A 23 24.89 -18.79 -13.70
N ARG A 24 25.16 -18.65 -14.97
CA ARG A 24 25.45 -19.50 -16.11
C ARG A 24 24.44 -19.37 -17.23
N ALA A 25 24.93 -19.10 -18.45
CA ALA A 25 24.17 -19.06 -19.68
C ALA A 25 23.60 -20.44 -20.03
N ASP A 26 22.47 -20.79 -19.39
CA ASP A 26 21.57 -21.81 -19.89
C ASP A 26 20.52 -21.04 -20.71
N THR A 27 20.43 -21.32 -22.01
CA THR A 27 19.33 -20.86 -22.88
C THR A 27 18.08 -21.60 -22.39
N SER A 28 17.49 -21.09 -21.27
CA SER A 28 16.34 -21.71 -20.65
C SER A 28 15.18 -21.67 -21.62
N PHE A 29 14.66 -22.85 -21.92
CA PHE A 29 13.43 -22.99 -22.69
C PHE A 29 12.31 -22.24 -21.98
N VAL A 30 11.65 -21.29 -22.67
CA VAL A 30 10.57 -20.49 -22.12
C VAL A 30 9.30 -20.74 -22.93
N MET A 31 8.19 -20.83 -22.23
CA MET A 31 6.86 -20.95 -22.82
C MET A 31 6.06 -19.69 -22.45
N ALA A 32 5.36 -19.15 -23.44
CA ALA A 32 4.41 -18.06 -23.28
C ALA A 32 2.98 -18.61 -23.35
N PHE A 33 2.13 -18.10 -22.46
CA PHE A 33 0.72 -18.47 -22.34
C PHE A 33 -0.13 -17.23 -22.57
N GLU A 34 -1.16 -17.38 -23.39
CA GLU A 34 -2.13 -16.34 -23.73
C GLU A 34 -3.54 -16.89 -23.61
N CYS A 35 -4.49 -16.07 -23.19
CA CYS A 35 -5.91 -16.39 -23.27
C CYS A 35 -6.54 -15.58 -24.42
N PRO A 36 -6.82 -16.17 -25.59
CA PRO A 36 -7.35 -15.44 -26.75
C PRO A 36 -8.71 -14.80 -26.51
N SER A 37 -9.50 -15.32 -25.56
CA SER A 37 -10.79 -14.76 -25.15
C SER A 37 -10.69 -13.66 -24.10
N ALA A 38 -9.53 -13.48 -23.45
CA ALA A 38 -9.33 -12.40 -22.51
C ALA A 38 -9.13 -11.07 -23.25
N ALA A 39 -9.62 -10.01 -22.65
CA ALA A 39 -9.38 -8.66 -23.17
C ALA A 39 -7.91 -8.28 -23.03
N GLY A 40 -7.35 -7.64 -24.07
CA GLY A 40 -5.94 -7.30 -24.16
C GLY A 40 -5.04 -8.49 -24.58
N ASN A 41 -3.95 -8.18 -25.26
CA ASN A 41 -2.99 -9.19 -25.74
C ASN A 41 -1.86 -9.36 -24.70
N VAL A 42 -2.10 -10.13 -23.66
CA VAL A 42 -1.13 -10.36 -22.59
C VAL A 42 -0.51 -11.74 -22.71
N GLN A 43 0.80 -11.78 -22.55
CA GLN A 43 1.55 -13.02 -22.41
C GLN A 43 2.02 -13.22 -20.98
N VAL A 44 1.76 -14.42 -20.45
CA VAL A 44 2.33 -14.90 -19.20
C VAL A 44 3.46 -15.86 -19.52
N LEU A 45 4.62 -15.64 -18.93
CA LEU A 45 5.81 -16.43 -19.20
C LEU A 45 6.03 -17.48 -18.11
N SER A 46 6.44 -18.69 -18.55
CA SER A 46 6.91 -19.72 -17.64
C SER A 46 8.23 -19.32 -16.98
N ARG A 47 8.40 -19.67 -15.70
CA ARG A 47 9.63 -19.50 -14.94
C ARG A 47 10.23 -20.84 -14.58
N LYS A 48 11.50 -21.05 -14.89
CA LYS A 48 12.22 -22.27 -14.47
C LYS A 48 12.77 -22.08 -13.06
N VAL A 49 12.48 -23.02 -12.18
CA VAL A 49 13.03 -23.13 -10.83
C VAL A 49 13.52 -24.56 -10.67
N GLU A 50 14.83 -24.75 -10.61
CA GLU A 50 15.45 -26.09 -10.66
C GLU A 50 14.96 -26.88 -11.89
N ASP A 51 14.36 -28.05 -11.70
CA ASP A 51 13.78 -28.89 -12.75
C ASP A 51 12.28 -28.67 -12.97
N ASN A 52 11.70 -27.60 -12.39
CA ASN A 52 10.28 -27.30 -12.52
C ASN A 52 10.03 -25.96 -13.24
N TYR A 53 9.16 -25.98 -14.23
CA TYR A 53 8.62 -24.77 -14.84
C TYR A 53 7.33 -24.39 -14.11
N GLN A 54 7.28 -23.18 -13.62
CA GLN A 54 6.13 -22.60 -12.92
C GLN A 54 5.43 -21.60 -13.83
N VAL A 55 4.12 -21.69 -13.94
CA VAL A 55 3.26 -20.80 -14.72
C VAL A 55 2.15 -20.28 -13.81
N PHE A 56 1.98 -18.97 -13.76
CA PHE A 56 1.02 -18.30 -12.89
C PHE A 56 0.02 -17.54 -13.75
N LEU A 57 -1.18 -18.11 -13.94
CA LEU A 57 -2.20 -17.58 -14.83
C LEU A 57 -3.20 -16.69 -14.07
N PRO A 58 -3.65 -15.57 -14.68
CA PRO A 58 -4.70 -14.70 -14.12
C PRO A 58 -5.98 -15.47 -13.81
N GLY A 59 -6.61 -15.19 -12.66
CA GLY A 59 -7.83 -15.86 -12.23
C GLY A 59 -9.05 -15.63 -13.13
N CYS A 60 -9.06 -14.53 -13.90
CA CYS A 60 -10.11 -14.23 -14.87
C CYS A 60 -9.96 -14.97 -16.23
N TRP A 61 -8.87 -15.73 -16.44
CA TRP A 61 -8.66 -16.43 -17.71
C TRP A 61 -9.47 -17.72 -17.79
N ASP A 62 -10.11 -17.96 -18.94
CA ASP A 62 -10.74 -19.25 -19.24
C ASP A 62 -9.68 -20.28 -19.63
N LEU A 63 -9.36 -21.18 -18.71
CA LEU A 63 -8.33 -22.21 -18.91
C LEU A 63 -8.64 -23.24 -19.98
N ARG A 64 -9.89 -23.30 -20.48
CA ARG A 64 -10.27 -24.17 -21.61
C ARG A 64 -9.74 -23.66 -22.94
N ASN A 65 -9.30 -22.40 -23.01
CA ASN A 65 -8.89 -21.73 -24.23
C ASN A 65 -7.56 -20.99 -24.06
N ILE A 66 -6.48 -21.73 -23.78
CA ILE A 66 -5.14 -21.15 -23.59
C ILE A 66 -4.25 -21.47 -24.79
N ARG A 67 -3.72 -20.43 -25.43
CA ARG A 67 -2.70 -20.56 -26.47
C ARG A 67 -1.32 -20.66 -25.82
N ILE A 68 -0.52 -21.66 -26.24
CA ILE A 68 0.84 -21.86 -25.76
C ILE A 68 1.81 -21.65 -26.91
N SER A 69 2.77 -20.76 -26.74
CA SER A 69 3.83 -20.48 -27.72
C SER A 69 5.20 -20.77 -27.10
N PHE A 70 6.10 -21.32 -27.89
CA PHE A 70 7.47 -21.62 -27.49
C PHE A 70 8.36 -21.68 -28.73
N GLU A 71 9.67 -21.50 -28.52
CA GLU A 71 10.68 -21.61 -29.55
C GLU A 71 11.62 -22.78 -29.30
N ASN A 72 12.44 -23.11 -30.31
CA ASN A 72 13.43 -24.16 -30.25
C ASN A 72 12.90 -25.56 -29.94
N ALA A 73 11.62 -25.82 -30.28
CA ALA A 73 10.99 -27.14 -30.20
C ALA A 73 9.89 -27.24 -31.27
N ASP A 74 9.69 -28.46 -31.79
CA ASP A 74 8.58 -28.74 -32.69
C ASP A 74 7.30 -29.01 -31.91
N SER A 75 7.44 -29.56 -30.71
CA SER A 75 6.34 -29.84 -29.79
C SER A 75 6.78 -29.90 -28.34
N VAL A 76 5.84 -29.66 -27.42
CA VAL A 76 5.99 -29.97 -25.99
C VAL A 76 4.88 -30.90 -25.54
N SER A 77 5.14 -31.69 -24.49
CA SER A 77 4.10 -32.52 -23.91
C SER A 77 4.05 -32.31 -22.40
N PHE A 78 2.83 -32.11 -21.89
CA PHE A 78 2.52 -32.12 -20.47
C PHE A 78 1.94 -33.51 -20.14
N ASP A 79 2.73 -34.38 -19.53
CA ASP A 79 2.48 -35.82 -19.41
C ASP A 79 2.22 -36.47 -20.80
N LYS A 80 0.94 -36.81 -21.07
CA LYS A 80 0.50 -37.45 -22.31
C LYS A 80 -0.04 -36.48 -23.36
N LYS A 81 -0.30 -35.22 -23.00
CA LYS A 81 -0.87 -34.21 -23.90
C LYS A 81 0.26 -33.50 -24.66
N THR A 82 0.35 -33.73 -25.94
CA THR A 82 1.33 -33.11 -26.84
C THR A 82 0.70 -31.94 -27.59
N MET A 83 1.44 -30.84 -27.72
CA MET A 83 1.01 -29.62 -28.39
C MET A 83 2.14 -28.99 -29.19
N LYS A 84 1.80 -28.30 -30.27
CA LYS A 84 2.72 -27.48 -31.08
C LYS A 84 2.67 -26.03 -30.66
N SER A 85 3.71 -25.27 -30.98
CA SER A 85 3.75 -23.83 -30.72
C SER A 85 2.62 -23.10 -31.44
N GLY A 86 1.89 -22.26 -30.73
CA GLY A 86 0.73 -21.50 -31.21
C GLY A 86 -0.60 -22.23 -31.10
N GLU A 87 -0.63 -23.50 -30.67
CA GLU A 87 -1.89 -24.25 -30.47
C GLU A 87 -2.65 -23.75 -29.24
N THR A 88 -3.97 -23.78 -29.33
CA THR A 88 -4.89 -23.53 -28.21
C THR A 88 -5.27 -24.85 -27.56
N VAL A 89 -5.18 -24.89 -26.23
CA VAL A 89 -5.34 -26.10 -25.42
C VAL A 89 -6.19 -25.82 -24.18
N ASP A 90 -6.91 -26.87 -23.77
CA ASP A 90 -7.61 -26.88 -22.48
C ASP A 90 -6.65 -27.29 -21.36
N LEU A 91 -6.45 -26.38 -20.40
CA LEU A 91 -5.63 -26.56 -19.20
C LEU A 91 -6.47 -26.66 -17.91
N SER A 92 -7.81 -26.67 -17.99
CA SER A 92 -8.71 -26.56 -16.83
C SER A 92 -8.54 -27.67 -15.77
N ALA A 93 -8.07 -28.85 -16.18
CA ALA A 93 -7.79 -29.97 -15.28
C ALA A 93 -6.35 -29.98 -14.71
N MET A 94 -5.50 -29.00 -15.05
CA MET A 94 -4.06 -29.03 -14.76
C MET A 94 -3.59 -28.20 -13.55
N PRO A 95 -4.34 -27.17 -13.04
CA PRO A 95 -3.86 -26.35 -11.94
C PRO A 95 -3.46 -27.18 -10.72
N GLY A 96 -2.34 -26.78 -10.07
CA GLY A 96 -1.77 -27.41 -8.89
C GLY A 96 -1.04 -28.75 -9.15
N LYS A 97 -1.20 -29.36 -10.32
CA LYS A 97 -0.56 -30.64 -10.65
C LYS A 97 0.85 -30.43 -11.17
N LYS A 98 1.79 -31.27 -10.69
CA LYS A 98 3.16 -31.34 -11.22
C LYS A 98 3.19 -32.35 -12.37
N LEU A 99 3.23 -31.86 -13.60
CA LEU A 99 3.17 -32.66 -14.82
C LEU A 99 4.59 -32.86 -15.38
N LYS A 100 4.85 -34.02 -15.98
CA LYS A 100 6.12 -34.27 -16.69
C LYS A 100 6.16 -33.41 -17.95
N LEU A 101 7.26 -32.65 -18.11
CA LEU A 101 7.50 -31.83 -19.30
C LEU A 101 8.54 -32.47 -20.20
N THR A 102 8.16 -32.71 -21.45
CA THR A 102 9.07 -33.23 -22.48
C THR A 102 9.05 -32.34 -23.74
N ARG A 103 10.16 -32.36 -24.47
CA ARG A 103 10.36 -31.64 -25.73
C ARG A 103 10.54 -32.64 -26.85
N ASN A 104 9.85 -32.43 -27.98
CA ASN A 104 9.89 -33.28 -29.17
C ASN A 104 9.68 -34.77 -28.85
N GLY A 105 8.80 -35.06 -27.90
CA GLY A 105 8.39 -36.41 -27.49
C GLY A 105 9.46 -37.25 -26.77
N LYS A 106 10.70 -36.86 -26.76
CA LYS A 106 11.83 -37.67 -26.25
C LYS A 106 12.67 -36.98 -25.18
N LYS A 107 13.01 -35.69 -25.35
CA LYS A 107 13.89 -34.97 -24.44
C LYS A 107 13.12 -34.51 -23.20
N LYS A 108 13.41 -35.07 -22.03
CA LYS A 108 12.89 -34.61 -20.75
C LYS A 108 13.44 -33.23 -20.44
N LEU A 109 12.56 -32.25 -20.21
CA LEU A 109 12.92 -30.90 -19.76
C LEU A 109 12.78 -30.74 -18.24
N GLY A 110 12.06 -31.64 -17.57
CA GLY A 110 11.76 -31.57 -16.15
C GLY A 110 10.27 -31.78 -15.88
N SER A 111 9.70 -30.91 -15.09
CA SER A 111 8.26 -30.85 -14.80
C SER A 111 7.70 -29.45 -15.07
N ILE A 112 6.39 -29.34 -15.16
CA ILE A 112 5.66 -28.08 -15.20
C ILE A 112 4.54 -28.11 -14.16
N THR A 113 4.35 -27.00 -13.47
CA THR A 113 3.21 -26.77 -12.59
C THR A 113 2.52 -25.47 -12.99
N ILE A 114 1.22 -25.58 -13.29
CA ILE A 114 0.38 -24.44 -13.66
C ILE A 114 -0.43 -24.07 -12.43
N TYR A 115 -0.39 -22.79 -12.08
CA TYR A 115 -1.19 -22.19 -11.02
C TYR A 115 -2.20 -21.25 -11.65
N HIS A 116 -3.39 -21.17 -11.07
CA HIS A 116 -4.48 -20.29 -11.50
C HIS A 116 -4.91 -19.44 -10.32
N GLY A 117 -4.83 -18.11 -10.47
CA GLY A 117 -5.09 -17.16 -9.42
C GLY A 117 -6.55 -17.08 -8.98
N SER A 118 -6.80 -16.32 -7.93
CA SER A 118 -8.14 -15.90 -7.52
C SER A 118 -8.71 -14.89 -8.53
N THR A 119 -10.02 -14.70 -8.52
CA THR A 119 -10.69 -13.68 -9.34
C THR A 119 -10.43 -12.29 -8.74
N LEU A 120 -9.26 -11.72 -9.06
CA LEU A 120 -8.76 -10.46 -8.58
C LEU A 120 -8.43 -9.51 -9.74
N ALA A 121 -8.14 -8.25 -9.42
CA ALA A 121 -7.56 -7.33 -10.39
C ALA A 121 -6.22 -7.88 -10.91
N ASN A 122 -5.90 -7.61 -12.18
CA ASN A 122 -4.63 -8.03 -12.77
C ASN A 122 -3.89 -6.81 -13.30
N VAL A 123 -2.61 -6.69 -12.95
CA VAL A 123 -1.74 -5.59 -13.36
C VAL A 123 -0.58 -6.16 -14.16
N HIS A 124 -0.58 -5.90 -15.46
CA HIS A 124 0.49 -6.28 -16.38
C HIS A 124 1.25 -5.04 -16.81
N LEU A 125 2.53 -4.95 -16.45
CA LEU A 125 3.41 -3.84 -16.81
C LEU A 125 4.52 -4.34 -17.74
N THR A 126 4.66 -3.67 -18.89
CA THR A 126 5.73 -3.94 -19.85
C THR A 126 6.70 -2.76 -19.84
N LEU A 127 7.95 -3.03 -19.52
CA LEU A 127 9.00 -2.04 -19.28
C LEU A 127 10.28 -2.45 -20.02
N ASP A 128 11.18 -1.49 -20.30
CA ASP A 128 12.52 -1.84 -20.80
C ASP A 128 13.23 -2.80 -19.84
N GLY A 129 13.64 -3.95 -20.33
CA GLY A 129 14.20 -5.02 -19.51
C GLY A 129 15.53 -4.66 -18.84
N LYS A 130 16.37 -3.81 -19.48
CA LYS A 130 17.64 -3.35 -18.88
C LYS A 130 17.40 -2.36 -17.76
N SER A 131 16.48 -1.43 -17.96
CA SER A 131 16.08 -0.43 -16.96
C SER A 131 15.36 -1.10 -15.78
N LEU A 132 14.46 -2.06 -16.02
CA LEU A 132 13.81 -2.84 -14.98
C LEU A 132 14.81 -3.57 -14.09
N LYS A 133 15.82 -4.23 -14.68
CA LYS A 133 16.88 -4.92 -13.92
C LYS A 133 17.66 -3.98 -13.00
N LYS A 134 17.88 -2.72 -13.43
CA LYS A 134 18.52 -1.68 -12.60
C LYS A 134 17.56 -1.18 -11.52
N ALA A 135 16.30 -0.86 -11.89
CA ALA A 135 15.28 -0.38 -10.95
C ALA A 135 14.99 -1.37 -9.83
N LEU A 136 15.04 -2.68 -10.08
CA LEU A 136 14.88 -3.72 -9.05
C LEU A 136 16.00 -3.69 -7.98
N LYS A 137 17.13 -3.04 -8.25
CA LYS A 137 18.25 -2.88 -7.32
C LYS A 137 18.32 -1.49 -6.68
N ASP A 138 17.76 -0.48 -7.36
CA ASP A 138 17.77 0.91 -6.92
C ASP A 138 16.35 1.51 -6.98
N LYS A 139 15.76 1.79 -5.82
CA LYS A 139 14.41 2.36 -5.72
C LYS A 139 14.29 3.78 -6.27
N HIS A 140 15.42 4.50 -6.37
CA HIS A 140 15.46 5.88 -6.85
C HIS A 140 15.47 5.97 -8.38
N LEU A 141 15.81 4.85 -9.05
CA LEU A 141 15.79 4.81 -10.50
C LEU A 141 14.36 4.85 -11.03
N ILE A 142 14.08 5.85 -11.85
CA ILE A 142 12.81 6.04 -12.54
C ILE A 142 12.92 5.46 -13.95
N ILE A 143 11.94 4.64 -14.34
CA ILE A 143 11.72 4.24 -15.72
C ILE A 143 10.63 5.17 -16.26
N PRO A 144 10.94 6.04 -17.25
CA PRO A 144 10.03 7.12 -17.65
C PRO A 144 8.93 6.68 -18.61
N GLU A 145 9.03 5.47 -19.16
CA GLU A 145 8.11 4.94 -20.18
C GLU A 145 7.85 3.45 -20.01
N GLY A 146 6.74 2.99 -20.52
CA GLY A 146 6.31 1.60 -20.51
C GLY A 146 4.84 1.49 -20.91
N HIS A 147 4.31 0.30 -20.77
CA HIS A 147 2.91 0.01 -21.07
C HIS A 147 2.24 -0.70 -19.87
N ALA A 148 0.99 -0.36 -19.58
CA ALA A 148 0.18 -1.04 -18.59
C ALA A 148 -1.09 -1.57 -19.23
N LEU A 149 -1.40 -2.84 -18.96
CA LEU A 149 -2.74 -3.39 -19.09
C LEU A 149 -3.25 -3.75 -17.70
N ILE A 150 -4.37 -3.17 -17.30
CA ILE A 150 -4.98 -3.39 -15.98
C ILE A 150 -6.42 -3.83 -16.20
N THR A 151 -6.79 -4.93 -15.57
CA THR A 151 -8.15 -5.46 -15.62
C THR A 151 -8.77 -5.52 -14.24
N ALA A 152 -10.08 -5.29 -14.18
CA ALA A 152 -10.91 -5.59 -13.02
C ALA A 152 -10.96 -7.11 -12.75
N PRO A 153 -11.48 -7.55 -11.59
CA PRO A 153 -11.60 -8.97 -11.25
C PRO A 153 -12.38 -9.80 -12.28
N ASP A 154 -13.36 -9.22 -12.94
CA ASP A 154 -14.17 -9.87 -14.01
C ASP A 154 -13.45 -9.95 -15.36
N GLY A 155 -12.21 -9.45 -15.45
CA GLY A 155 -11.42 -9.41 -16.68
C GLY A 155 -11.69 -8.22 -17.59
N LYS A 156 -12.60 -7.29 -17.21
CA LYS A 156 -12.83 -6.05 -17.97
C LYS A 156 -11.58 -5.17 -17.92
N VAL A 157 -11.17 -4.66 -19.09
CA VAL A 157 -10.06 -3.71 -19.19
C VAL A 157 -10.48 -2.36 -18.62
N GLU A 158 -9.73 -1.88 -17.65
CA GLU A 158 -9.90 -0.54 -17.05
C GLU A 158 -8.81 0.43 -17.52
N TYR A 159 -7.65 -0.08 -17.90
CA TYR A 159 -6.60 0.67 -18.53
C TYR A 159 -5.79 -0.20 -19.49
N ASP A 160 -5.56 0.30 -20.70
CA ASP A 160 -4.66 -0.26 -21.71
C ASP A 160 -3.94 0.89 -22.40
N GLY A 161 -2.70 1.19 -21.97
CA GLY A 161 -2.01 2.38 -22.43
C GLY A 161 -0.63 2.61 -21.81
N GLU A 162 -0.07 3.78 -22.09
CA GLU A 162 1.29 4.14 -21.70
C GLU A 162 1.44 4.42 -20.21
N LEU A 163 2.63 4.12 -19.69
CA LEU A 163 3.14 4.57 -18.39
C LEU A 163 4.09 5.74 -18.61
N THR A 164 4.00 6.75 -17.75
CA THR A 164 4.95 7.87 -17.69
C THR A 164 5.95 7.75 -16.55
N GLN A 165 5.77 6.78 -15.67
CA GLN A 165 6.72 6.49 -14.60
C GLN A 165 6.52 5.08 -14.05
N PHE A 166 7.64 4.39 -13.80
CA PHE A 166 7.69 3.23 -12.91
C PHE A 166 8.93 3.33 -12.02
N LYS A 167 8.80 3.06 -10.72
CA LYS A 167 9.91 3.04 -9.76
C LYS A 167 9.63 2.15 -8.57
N GLY A 168 10.70 1.81 -7.85
CA GLY A 168 10.59 1.24 -6.51
C GLY A 168 10.03 2.24 -5.49
N ARG A 169 9.42 1.74 -4.43
CA ARG A 169 8.92 2.57 -3.32
C ARG A 169 9.18 1.92 -1.95
N GLY A 170 8.86 2.65 -0.89
CA GLY A 170 9.05 2.23 0.48
C GLY A 170 10.48 2.48 1.00
N ASN A 171 10.63 2.44 2.31
CA ASN A 171 11.91 2.69 2.96
C ASN A 171 12.62 1.37 3.30
N ASN A 172 12.12 0.65 4.29
CA ASN A 172 12.69 -0.61 4.72
C ASN A 172 12.35 -1.76 3.77
N THR A 173 11.14 -1.75 3.20
CA THR A 173 10.61 -2.84 2.36
C THR A 173 11.27 -2.94 0.99
N TYR A 174 11.97 -1.90 0.51
CA TYR A 174 12.77 -1.96 -0.73
C TYR A 174 14.24 -2.39 -0.49
N SER A 175 14.57 -2.83 0.68
CA SER A 175 15.91 -3.34 1.01
C SER A 175 16.23 -4.62 0.22
N ASN A 176 17.52 -4.85 -0.09
CA ASN A 176 18.00 -6.08 -0.74
C ASN A 176 17.76 -7.35 0.09
N LYS A 177 17.36 -7.19 1.36
CA LYS A 177 16.97 -8.29 2.24
C LYS A 177 15.66 -8.96 1.83
N TYR A 178 14.79 -8.25 1.09
CA TYR A 178 13.46 -8.71 0.74
C TYR A 178 13.37 -9.04 -0.74
N ALA A 179 12.93 -10.25 -1.05
CA ALA A 179 12.83 -10.72 -2.43
C ALA A 179 11.70 -10.05 -3.21
N LYS A 180 10.58 -9.74 -2.55
CA LYS A 180 9.42 -9.08 -3.15
C LYS A 180 9.46 -7.58 -2.88
N LYS A 181 9.43 -6.77 -3.93
CA LYS A 181 9.58 -5.32 -3.85
C LYS A 181 8.25 -4.61 -4.05
N PRO A 182 7.95 -3.54 -3.29
CA PRO A 182 6.83 -2.65 -3.59
C PRO A 182 7.19 -1.65 -4.69
N PHE A 183 6.18 -1.25 -5.48
CA PHE A 183 6.35 -0.37 -6.64
C PHE A 183 5.38 0.82 -6.64
N GLN A 184 5.71 1.83 -7.41
CA GLN A 184 4.85 2.93 -7.81
C GLN A 184 4.88 3.05 -9.33
N PHE A 185 3.72 3.27 -9.94
CA PHE A 185 3.62 3.58 -11.36
C PHE A 185 2.68 4.76 -11.60
N LYS A 186 2.89 5.44 -12.74
CA LYS A 186 2.07 6.59 -13.15
C LYS A 186 1.59 6.36 -14.58
N LEU A 187 0.28 6.40 -14.76
CA LEU A 187 -0.39 6.27 -16.05
C LEU A 187 -0.26 7.57 -16.85
N ALA A 188 -0.25 7.49 -18.17
CA ALA A 188 -0.26 8.67 -19.03
C ALA A 188 -1.59 9.46 -18.90
N SER A 189 -2.71 8.76 -18.78
CA SER A 189 -4.03 9.34 -18.53
C SER A 189 -4.62 8.88 -17.21
N LYS A 190 -5.58 9.65 -16.65
CA LYS A 190 -6.30 9.25 -15.43
C LYS A 190 -7.22 8.06 -15.74
N ALA A 191 -7.15 7.01 -14.93
CA ALA A 191 -8.06 5.86 -14.99
C ALA A 191 -8.67 5.61 -13.61
N ASP A 192 -9.89 5.08 -13.62
CA ASP A 192 -10.56 4.56 -12.44
C ASP A 192 -10.28 3.06 -12.39
N LEU A 193 -9.43 2.65 -11.46
CA LEU A 193 -9.07 1.25 -11.29
C LEU A 193 -9.91 0.64 -10.17
N CYS A 194 -10.69 -0.37 -10.48
CA CYS A 194 -11.56 -1.10 -9.54
C CYS A 194 -12.52 -0.21 -8.74
N GLY A 195 -12.99 0.90 -9.34
CA GLY A 195 -13.92 1.83 -8.69
C GLY A 195 -13.29 2.75 -7.64
N MET A 196 -11.96 2.78 -7.54
CA MET A 196 -11.23 3.61 -6.55
C MET A 196 -11.08 5.09 -6.95
N GLY A 197 -11.85 5.55 -7.96
CA GLY A 197 -11.79 6.92 -8.47
C GLY A 197 -10.62 7.17 -9.43
N LYS A 198 -10.79 8.20 -10.28
CA LYS A 198 -9.83 8.53 -11.33
C LYS A 198 -8.51 9.06 -10.78
N GLY A 199 -7.42 8.36 -11.06
CA GLY A 199 -6.06 8.77 -10.70
C GLY A 199 -5.02 8.38 -11.75
N LYS A 200 -3.84 9.01 -11.70
CA LYS A 200 -2.68 8.64 -12.52
C LYS A 200 -1.67 7.82 -11.73
N THR A 201 -1.44 8.17 -10.46
CA THR A 201 -0.41 7.53 -9.63
C THR A 201 -1.02 6.43 -8.77
N TRP A 202 -0.45 5.25 -8.90
CA TRP A 202 -0.90 4.04 -8.22
C TRP A 202 0.27 3.33 -7.54
N LEU A 203 -0.03 2.62 -6.45
CA LEU A 203 0.95 1.94 -5.64
C LEU A 203 0.66 0.44 -5.60
N LEU A 204 1.72 -0.35 -5.61
CA LEU A 204 1.70 -1.79 -5.42
C LEU A 204 2.43 -2.10 -4.11
N ILE A 205 1.66 -2.31 -3.04
CA ILE A 205 2.20 -2.66 -1.72
C ILE A 205 2.46 -4.15 -1.68
N ALA A 206 3.70 -4.53 -1.37
CA ALA A 206 4.14 -5.91 -1.48
C ALA A 206 3.59 -6.84 -0.38
N ASN A 207 3.18 -6.32 0.76
CA ASN A 207 2.77 -7.05 1.96
C ASN A 207 3.76 -8.18 2.35
N TYR A 208 5.06 -7.99 2.05
CA TYR A 208 6.08 -9.04 2.26
C TYR A 208 6.30 -9.37 3.73
N LEU A 209 6.07 -8.41 4.61
CA LEU A 209 6.21 -8.55 6.05
C LEU A 209 4.94 -9.11 6.71
N ASP A 210 3.85 -9.25 5.98
CA ASP A 210 2.59 -9.80 6.46
C ASP A 210 2.26 -11.13 5.75
N ILE A 211 2.52 -12.26 6.41
CA ILE A 211 2.22 -13.59 5.85
C ILE A 211 0.72 -13.81 5.64
N SER A 212 -0.15 -13.09 6.37
CA SER A 212 -1.59 -13.14 6.11
C SER A 212 -2.01 -12.41 4.84
N LEU A 213 -1.22 -11.44 4.36
CA LEU A 213 -1.46 -10.56 3.20
C LEU A 213 -2.69 -9.63 3.37
N MET A 214 -3.33 -9.58 4.54
CA MET A 214 -4.63 -8.93 4.75
C MET A 214 -4.59 -7.72 5.68
N ARG A 215 -3.55 -7.54 6.52
CA ARG A 215 -3.54 -6.52 7.58
C ARG A 215 -3.70 -5.09 7.06
N ASN A 216 -2.98 -4.74 5.99
CA ASN A 216 -3.13 -3.43 5.37
C ASN A 216 -4.56 -3.22 4.86
N GLN A 217 -5.10 -4.18 4.10
CA GLN A 217 -6.44 -4.05 3.53
C GLN A 217 -7.52 -3.93 4.61
N ILE A 218 -7.50 -4.80 5.63
CA ILE A 218 -8.47 -4.77 6.73
C ILE A 218 -8.50 -3.40 7.41
N ASN A 219 -7.34 -2.80 7.71
CA ASN A 219 -7.29 -1.50 8.39
C ASN A 219 -7.71 -0.34 7.47
N LEU A 220 -7.36 -0.37 6.19
CA LEU A 220 -7.79 0.66 5.23
C LEU A 220 -9.30 0.59 4.99
N ASP A 221 -9.86 -0.61 4.82
CA ASP A 221 -11.30 -0.81 4.67
C ASP A 221 -12.05 -0.45 5.96
N LEU A 222 -11.49 -0.75 7.15
CA LEU A 222 -12.07 -0.35 8.43
C LEU A 222 -12.09 1.17 8.60
N ALA A 223 -11.04 1.87 8.19
CA ALA A 223 -11.00 3.34 8.18
C ALA A 223 -12.11 3.93 7.28
N ARG A 224 -12.35 3.34 6.10
CA ARG A 224 -13.44 3.75 5.20
C ARG A 224 -14.80 3.47 5.80
N GLU A 225 -15.01 2.29 6.34
CA GLU A 225 -16.27 1.86 6.94
C GLU A 225 -16.67 2.74 8.14
N THR A 226 -15.70 3.22 8.91
CA THR A 226 -15.93 4.13 10.04
C THR A 226 -16.15 5.58 9.62
N GLY A 227 -16.03 5.91 8.33
CA GLY A 227 -16.27 7.25 7.79
C GLY A 227 -15.07 8.20 7.89
N MET A 228 -13.84 7.70 7.98
CA MET A 228 -12.65 8.54 7.98
C MET A 228 -12.56 9.34 6.68
N ARG A 229 -12.53 10.65 6.78
CA ARG A 229 -12.36 11.55 5.63
C ARG A 229 -11.00 11.31 4.96
N GLY A 230 -10.99 11.16 3.63
CA GLY A 230 -9.78 10.87 2.86
C GLY A 230 -9.22 9.45 3.05
N ALA A 231 -10.01 8.53 3.62
CA ALA A 231 -9.60 7.14 3.76
C ALA A 231 -9.19 6.54 2.41
N ILE A 232 -8.10 5.79 2.42
CA ILE A 232 -7.48 5.22 1.22
C ILE A 232 -8.28 4.02 0.73
N GLU A 233 -8.56 3.98 -0.57
CA GLU A 233 -9.13 2.82 -1.23
C GLU A 233 -8.05 1.88 -1.72
N CYS A 234 -8.33 0.57 -1.64
CA CYS A 234 -7.40 -0.46 -2.05
C CYS A 234 -8.12 -1.74 -2.51
N THR A 235 -7.41 -2.54 -3.30
CA THR A 235 -7.86 -3.87 -3.71
C THR A 235 -6.66 -4.80 -3.88
N GLN A 236 -6.88 -6.11 -3.74
CA GLN A 236 -5.86 -7.11 -4.05
C GLN A 236 -5.69 -7.25 -5.56
N ALA A 237 -4.47 -7.41 -6.02
CA ALA A 237 -4.13 -7.54 -7.43
C ALA A 237 -2.97 -8.51 -7.65
N ASP A 238 -3.10 -9.39 -8.61
CA ASP A 238 -1.97 -10.16 -9.14
C ASP A 238 -1.17 -9.32 -10.13
N VAL A 239 0.16 -9.37 -10.04
CA VAL A 239 1.05 -8.47 -10.79
C VAL A 239 2.04 -9.24 -11.66
N TRP A 240 2.19 -8.82 -12.91
CA TRP A 240 3.21 -9.31 -13.83
C TRP A 240 4.07 -8.15 -14.34
N LEU A 241 5.39 -8.32 -14.34
CA LEU A 241 6.35 -7.44 -15.01
C LEU A 241 6.96 -8.20 -16.19
N ASN A 242 6.83 -7.65 -17.39
CA ASN A 242 7.30 -8.28 -18.63
C ASN A 242 6.86 -9.76 -18.76
N GLY A 243 5.58 -10.05 -18.43
CA GLY A 243 5.00 -11.39 -18.46
C GLY A 243 5.38 -12.30 -17.28
N VAL A 244 6.28 -11.89 -16.40
CA VAL A 244 6.74 -12.68 -15.25
C VAL A 244 5.98 -12.28 -13.99
N TYR A 245 5.32 -13.25 -13.36
CA TYR A 245 4.55 -13.05 -12.12
C TYR A 245 5.41 -12.50 -10.98
N GLN A 246 4.95 -11.45 -10.35
CA GLN A 246 5.60 -10.76 -9.23
C GLN A 246 4.91 -10.97 -7.88
N GLY A 247 3.80 -11.69 -7.84
CA GLY A 247 3.06 -11.99 -6.61
C GLY A 247 1.75 -11.23 -6.48
N LEU A 248 1.08 -11.49 -5.37
CA LEU A 248 -0.14 -10.80 -4.95
C LEU A 248 0.21 -9.51 -4.23
N TYR A 249 -0.28 -8.37 -4.72
CA TYR A 249 -0.05 -7.03 -4.17
C TYR A 249 -1.35 -6.40 -3.71
N LEU A 250 -1.25 -5.46 -2.80
CA LEU A 250 -2.33 -4.51 -2.56
C LEU A 250 -2.15 -3.33 -3.53
N LEU A 251 -3.06 -3.20 -4.50
CA LEU A 251 -3.17 -2.05 -5.38
C LEU A 251 -3.92 -0.96 -4.63
N THR A 252 -3.34 0.23 -4.56
CA THR A 252 -3.92 1.34 -3.82
C THR A 252 -3.52 2.68 -4.43
N GLU A 253 -4.27 3.71 -4.11
CA GLU A 253 -3.94 5.07 -4.46
C GLU A 253 -2.77 5.63 -3.62
N LYS A 254 -2.15 6.70 -4.10
CA LYS A 254 -1.18 7.49 -3.33
C LYS A 254 -1.92 8.52 -2.47
N ILE A 255 -1.48 8.72 -1.23
CA ILE A 255 -1.91 9.88 -0.42
C ILE A 255 -1.44 11.15 -1.12
N GLN A 256 -2.38 11.93 -1.63
CA GLN A 256 -2.14 13.18 -2.35
C GLN A 256 -3.45 13.96 -2.50
N ILE A 257 -3.36 15.27 -2.71
CA ILE A 257 -4.51 16.08 -3.08
C ILE A 257 -5.04 15.60 -4.44
N ASN A 258 -6.31 15.23 -4.48
CA ASN A 258 -6.98 14.78 -5.70
C ASN A 258 -8.48 14.99 -5.58
N ARG A 259 -9.09 15.59 -6.60
CA ARG A 259 -10.53 15.93 -6.62
C ARG A 259 -11.45 14.72 -6.34
N ASN A 260 -11.04 13.52 -6.75
CA ASN A 260 -11.87 12.32 -6.60
C ASN A 260 -11.56 11.50 -5.33
N ARG A 261 -10.58 11.95 -4.51
CA ARG A 261 -10.07 11.20 -3.36
C ARG A 261 -10.01 12.07 -2.11
N LEU A 262 -8.99 12.92 -1.99
CA LEU A 262 -8.86 13.91 -0.93
C LEU A 262 -8.94 15.31 -1.57
N PRO A 263 -10.17 15.87 -1.72
CA PRO A 263 -10.41 17.10 -2.44
C PRO A 263 -10.11 18.33 -1.58
N LEU A 264 -8.84 18.58 -1.32
CA LEU A 264 -8.36 19.78 -0.68
C LEU A 264 -8.00 20.83 -1.73
N ARG A 265 -7.90 22.08 -1.31
CA ARG A 265 -7.29 23.14 -2.09
C ARG A 265 -5.88 22.74 -2.52
N ASN A 266 -5.50 23.02 -3.75
CA ASN A 266 -4.17 22.70 -4.26
C ASN A 266 -3.23 23.90 -4.13
N LEU A 267 -2.71 24.10 -2.92
CA LEU A 267 -1.80 25.21 -2.60
C LEU A 267 -0.48 25.14 -3.39
N GLU A 268 0.01 23.93 -3.72
CA GLU A 268 1.23 23.74 -4.52
C GLU A 268 1.04 24.33 -5.93
N GLU A 269 -0.05 23.96 -6.62
CA GLU A 269 -0.36 24.44 -7.96
C GLU A 269 -0.58 25.96 -7.99
N GLU A 270 -1.26 26.51 -6.99
CA GLU A 270 -1.47 27.95 -6.87
C GLU A 270 -0.16 28.71 -6.63
N THR A 271 0.71 28.18 -5.75
CA THR A 271 2.03 28.77 -5.50
C THR A 271 2.92 28.72 -6.74
N GLU A 272 2.96 27.58 -7.43
CA GLU A 272 3.71 27.44 -8.68
C GLU A 272 3.23 28.42 -9.76
N GLY A 273 1.91 28.66 -9.84
CA GLY A 273 1.32 29.59 -10.80
C GLY A 273 1.73 31.07 -10.60
N LEU A 274 2.24 31.43 -9.44
CA LEU A 274 2.71 32.79 -9.07
C LEU A 274 4.23 32.97 -9.26
N ASN A 275 4.97 31.92 -9.60
CA ASN A 275 6.41 31.94 -9.65
C ASN A 275 6.92 31.49 -11.03
N GLU A 276 8.05 32.10 -11.47
CA GLU A 276 8.63 31.84 -12.78
C GLU A 276 9.37 30.49 -12.88
N LEU A 277 9.89 30.03 -11.73
CA LEU A 277 10.66 28.79 -11.65
C LEU A 277 9.85 27.73 -10.89
N PRO A 278 10.06 26.43 -11.21
CA PRO A 278 9.54 25.33 -10.40
C PRO A 278 9.94 25.47 -8.92
N ALA A 279 9.05 25.12 -8.01
CA ALA A 279 9.24 25.33 -6.57
C ALA A 279 10.50 24.64 -6.02
N ASP A 280 10.84 23.45 -6.55
CA ASP A 280 12.04 22.67 -6.20
C ASP A 280 13.37 23.24 -6.73
N SER A 281 13.31 24.27 -7.58
CA SER A 281 14.50 24.97 -8.12
C SER A 281 15.01 26.06 -7.19
N TYR A 282 14.21 26.49 -6.22
CA TYR A 282 14.62 27.50 -5.25
C TYR A 282 15.54 26.90 -4.18
N LYS A 283 16.35 27.76 -3.54
CA LYS A 283 17.21 27.40 -2.42
C LYS A 283 16.37 26.88 -1.24
N THR A 284 16.84 25.84 -0.60
CA THR A 284 16.25 25.39 0.67
C THR A 284 16.74 26.25 1.83
N PHE A 285 15.87 26.41 2.85
CA PHE A 285 16.25 26.99 4.15
C PHE A 285 15.96 26.00 5.28
N SER A 286 16.64 26.17 6.41
CA SER A 286 16.35 25.47 7.67
C SER A 286 16.66 26.42 8.81
N GLU A 287 15.68 26.70 9.64
CA GLU A 287 15.77 27.66 10.74
C GLU A 287 15.20 27.08 12.03
N LYS A 288 15.77 27.53 13.14
CA LYS A 288 15.30 27.21 14.48
C LYS A 288 15.09 28.50 15.24
N ASP A 289 13.89 28.71 15.69
CA ASP A 289 13.57 29.77 16.62
C ASP A 289 14.09 29.41 18.01
N GLN A 290 14.93 30.31 18.61
CA GLN A 290 15.60 30.07 19.88
C GLN A 290 14.66 30.24 21.08
N ASP A 291 13.63 31.07 20.95
CA ASP A 291 12.70 31.39 22.03
C ASP A 291 11.59 30.33 22.12
N THR A 292 11.03 29.93 21.01
CA THR A 292 9.95 28.94 20.94
C THR A 292 10.46 27.51 20.84
N GLY A 293 11.64 27.29 20.26
CA GLY A 293 12.21 25.97 19.98
C GLY A 293 11.61 25.28 18.72
N ILE A 294 10.75 25.98 17.97
CA ILE A 294 10.21 25.53 16.69
C ILE A 294 11.33 25.50 15.66
N GLU A 295 11.41 24.42 14.89
CA GLU A 295 12.31 24.31 13.75
C GLU A 295 11.48 24.22 12.48
N ILE A 296 11.80 25.01 11.45
CA ILE A 296 11.14 24.99 10.14
C ILE A 296 12.16 24.79 9.03
N ARG A 297 11.72 24.17 7.93
CA ARG A 297 12.49 24.03 6.69
C ARG A 297 11.59 24.03 5.47
N GLY A 298 12.08 24.62 4.39
CA GLY A 298 11.35 24.75 3.13
C GLY A 298 12.23 25.36 2.06
N TYR A 299 11.61 26.11 1.15
CA TYR A 299 12.24 26.70 -0.02
C TYR A 299 12.05 28.23 -0.02
N GLU A 300 13.05 28.96 -0.49
CA GLU A 300 13.01 30.43 -0.64
C GLU A 300 12.12 30.84 -1.84
N ILE A 301 10.88 30.36 -1.85
CA ILE A 301 9.87 30.69 -2.87
C ILE A 301 9.40 32.12 -2.61
N PRO A 302 9.50 33.05 -3.61
CA PRO A 302 9.27 34.47 -3.35
C PRO A 302 7.82 34.89 -3.26
N ASN A 303 6.90 34.17 -3.94
CA ASN A 303 5.51 34.56 -4.05
C ASN A 303 4.57 33.47 -3.56
N ASP A 304 3.64 33.83 -2.70
CA ASP A 304 2.58 32.98 -2.17
C ASP A 304 1.21 33.49 -2.59
N PRO A 305 0.19 32.63 -2.66
CA PRO A 305 -1.20 33.07 -2.70
C PRO A 305 -1.55 33.94 -1.49
N GLU A 306 -2.57 34.79 -1.64
CA GLU A 306 -3.06 35.63 -0.53
C GLU A 306 -3.50 34.75 0.67
N ASP A 307 -4.31 33.74 0.41
CA ASP A 307 -4.69 32.71 1.37
C ASP A 307 -3.72 31.54 1.32
N ILE A 308 -3.06 31.23 2.43
CA ILE A 308 -2.17 30.09 2.63
C ILE A 308 -2.67 29.13 3.71
N THR A 309 -3.94 29.27 4.13
CA THR A 309 -4.46 28.59 5.32
C THR A 309 -4.79 27.11 5.11
N GLY A 310 -4.71 26.60 3.87
CA GLY A 310 -5.05 25.21 3.61
C GLY A 310 -4.41 24.62 2.36
N GLY A 311 -4.68 23.34 2.13
CA GLY A 311 -4.04 22.55 1.10
C GLY A 311 -2.82 21.79 1.63
N TYR A 312 -2.82 21.50 2.94
CA TYR A 312 -1.71 20.78 3.57
C TYR A 312 -2.04 19.32 3.82
N ILE A 313 -1.08 18.45 3.47
CA ILE A 313 -1.01 17.06 3.95
C ILE A 313 0.33 16.91 4.69
N LEU A 314 0.27 16.44 5.92
CA LEU A 314 1.42 16.31 6.82
C LEU A 314 1.61 14.87 7.24
N GLU A 315 2.85 14.42 7.37
CA GLU A 315 3.21 13.13 7.93
C GLU A 315 4.04 13.35 9.20
N LEU A 316 3.52 12.95 10.36
CA LEU A 316 4.33 12.80 11.55
C LEU A 316 5.21 11.56 11.35
N ASP A 317 6.53 11.75 11.36
CA ASP A 317 7.49 10.69 11.09
C ASP A 317 8.65 10.70 12.09
N LYS A 318 9.49 9.68 12.00
CA LYS A 318 10.62 9.46 12.92
C LYS A 318 11.63 10.62 12.81
N PRO A 319 12.22 11.08 13.93
CA PRO A 319 13.16 12.19 13.92
C PRO A 319 14.26 12.07 12.88
N TYR A 320 14.85 10.86 12.71
CA TYR A 320 15.93 10.66 11.74
C TYR A 320 15.51 10.86 10.28
N ARG A 321 14.24 10.72 9.96
CA ARG A 321 13.72 10.97 8.60
C ARG A 321 13.51 12.45 8.35
N TYR A 322 13.03 13.16 9.37
CA TYR A 322 12.98 14.61 9.35
C TYR A 322 14.38 15.20 9.16
N ASP A 323 15.38 14.72 9.92
CA ASP A 323 16.74 15.27 9.89
C ASP A 323 17.50 14.97 8.59
N LYS A 324 17.19 13.87 7.89
CA LYS A 324 18.00 13.37 6.77
C LYS A 324 17.33 13.44 5.40
N GLY A 325 16.06 13.70 5.29
CA GLY A 325 15.35 13.48 4.02
C GLY A 325 14.16 14.37 3.74
N ALA A 326 13.78 15.27 4.65
CA ALA A 326 12.70 16.19 4.39
C ALA A 326 13.25 17.56 3.99
N GLU A 327 12.95 18.00 2.79
CA GLU A 327 13.26 19.35 2.32
C GLU A 327 12.19 20.35 2.77
N SER A 328 10.95 19.88 3.02
CA SER A 328 9.87 20.65 3.63
C SER A 328 9.39 19.96 4.91
N GLY A 329 9.31 20.71 6.01
CA GLY A 329 8.86 20.16 7.27
C GLY A 329 9.05 21.10 8.44
N PHE A 330 8.62 20.65 9.62
CA PHE A 330 8.81 21.40 10.87
C PHE A 330 8.86 20.46 12.07
N LYS A 331 9.43 20.99 13.17
CA LYS A 331 9.40 20.38 14.48
C LYS A 331 8.73 21.33 15.45
N THR A 332 7.71 20.85 16.15
CA THR A 332 7.00 21.65 17.17
C THR A 332 7.83 21.84 18.43
N SER A 333 7.50 22.84 19.25
CA SER A 333 8.13 23.08 20.57
C SER A 333 7.95 21.89 21.52
N VAL A 334 6.89 21.13 21.36
CA VAL A 334 6.65 19.88 22.12
C VAL A 334 7.45 18.68 21.58
N GLY A 335 8.23 18.85 20.52
CA GLY A 335 9.17 17.84 20.00
C GLY A 335 8.59 16.85 18.98
N LEU A 336 7.46 17.13 18.35
CA LEU A 336 6.89 16.34 17.26
C LEU A 336 7.45 16.78 15.91
N HIS A 337 7.87 15.81 15.07
CA HIS A 337 8.52 16.05 13.79
C HIS A 337 7.55 15.77 12.63
N PHE A 338 7.28 16.78 11.81
CA PHE A 338 6.39 16.70 10.65
C PHE A 338 7.14 16.89 9.35
N ILE A 339 6.79 16.06 8.36
CA ILE A 339 7.16 16.23 6.96
C ILE A 339 5.93 16.75 6.24
N VAL A 340 6.08 17.83 5.48
CA VAL A 340 5.00 18.33 4.61
C VAL A 340 5.01 17.51 3.32
N LYS A 341 3.89 16.88 3.01
CA LYS A 341 3.71 16.01 1.82
C LYS A 341 3.02 16.75 0.68
N GLU A 342 2.19 17.70 1.02
CA GLU A 342 1.52 18.64 0.12
C GLU A 342 1.40 20.00 0.87
N PRO A 343 1.85 21.09 0.30
CA PRO A 343 2.74 21.19 -0.87
C PRO A 343 4.08 20.47 -0.63
N THR A 344 4.64 19.85 -1.67
CA THR A 344 5.95 19.17 -1.57
C THR A 344 7.07 20.18 -1.23
N CYS A 345 7.00 21.38 -1.81
CA CYS A 345 7.90 22.51 -1.55
C CYS A 345 7.09 23.65 -0.93
N ILE A 346 7.41 24.01 0.32
CA ILE A 346 6.72 25.11 1.01
C ILE A 346 7.59 26.36 1.09
N SER A 347 6.94 27.53 0.95
CA SER A 347 7.59 28.82 1.20
C SER A 347 7.82 29.04 2.70
N ARG A 348 8.59 30.07 3.03
CA ARG A 348 8.81 30.51 4.42
C ARG A 348 7.46 30.87 5.10
N ARG A 349 6.63 31.64 4.42
CA ARG A 349 5.32 32.06 4.96
C ARG A 349 4.40 30.88 5.21
N GLN A 350 4.38 29.88 4.31
CA GLN A 350 3.63 28.64 4.50
C GLN A 350 4.19 27.80 5.65
N ALA A 351 5.52 27.70 5.79
CA ALA A 351 6.17 26.99 6.87
C ALA A 351 5.87 27.60 8.25
N ASP A 352 5.97 28.92 8.37
CA ASP A 352 5.63 29.65 9.60
C ASP A 352 4.18 29.43 9.99
N TYR A 353 3.25 29.55 9.03
CA TYR A 353 1.82 29.35 9.28
C TYR A 353 1.52 27.94 9.81
N ILE A 354 1.92 26.90 9.07
CA ILE A 354 1.52 25.53 9.42
C ILE A 354 2.21 25.03 10.68
N SER A 355 3.48 25.40 10.90
CA SER A 355 4.21 25.05 12.11
C SER A 355 3.63 25.74 13.34
N GLY A 356 3.28 27.03 13.23
CA GLY A 356 2.66 27.79 14.31
C GLY A 356 1.30 27.21 14.72
N LEU A 357 0.45 26.87 13.72
CA LEU A 357 -0.86 26.27 13.96
C LEU A 357 -0.74 24.93 14.70
N PHE A 358 0.15 24.05 14.22
CA PHE A 358 0.37 22.74 14.85
C PHE A 358 1.03 22.85 16.22
N ASP A 359 1.89 23.85 16.43
CA ASP A 359 2.50 24.07 17.73
C ASP A 359 1.48 24.55 18.76
N CYS A 360 0.60 25.50 18.41
CA CYS A 360 -0.53 25.91 19.25
C CYS A 360 -1.41 24.75 19.65
N PHE A 361 -1.84 23.95 18.67
CA PHE A 361 -2.65 22.76 18.91
C PHE A 361 -1.97 21.79 19.90
N TRP A 362 -0.70 21.42 19.67
CA TRP A 362 0.00 20.44 20.52
C TRP A 362 0.34 21.00 21.91
N ARG A 363 0.59 22.30 22.09
CA ARG A 363 0.73 22.91 23.41
C ARG A 363 -0.60 22.85 24.18
N GLY A 364 -1.73 23.11 23.50
CA GLY A 364 -3.06 22.94 24.09
C GLY A 364 -3.32 21.50 24.52
N VAL A 365 -3.02 20.52 23.66
CA VAL A 365 -3.13 19.09 24.00
C VAL A 365 -2.23 18.70 25.17
N GLN A 366 -1.03 19.27 25.26
CA GLN A 366 -0.10 19.00 26.35
C GLN A 366 -0.55 19.61 27.69
N ALA A 367 -1.21 20.76 27.67
CA ALA A 367 -1.70 21.42 28.86
C ALA A 367 -2.85 20.64 29.53
N ASP A 368 -2.87 20.53 30.85
CA ASP A 368 -3.93 19.81 31.56
C ASP A 368 -5.30 20.50 31.42
N SER A 369 -5.31 21.81 31.23
CA SER A 369 -6.51 22.60 30.97
C SER A 369 -7.09 22.42 29.55
N GLY A 370 -6.29 21.89 28.62
CA GLY A 370 -6.63 21.85 27.19
C GLY A 370 -6.40 23.16 26.44
N TYR A 371 -6.02 24.24 27.13
CA TYR A 371 -5.77 25.55 26.54
C TYR A 371 -4.29 25.77 26.25
N ASP A 372 -3.98 26.23 25.04
CA ASP A 372 -2.62 26.68 24.72
C ASP A 372 -2.20 27.83 25.66
N PRO A 373 -1.12 27.68 26.44
CA PRO A 373 -0.73 28.71 27.42
C PRO A 373 -0.26 30.03 26.79
N VAL A 374 0.02 30.04 25.46
CA VAL A 374 0.49 31.24 24.76
C VAL A 374 -0.68 32.01 24.13
N THR A 375 -1.58 31.30 23.46
CA THR A 375 -2.69 31.92 22.70
C THR A 375 -4.03 31.90 23.46
N GLY A 376 -4.17 31.04 24.49
CA GLY A 376 -5.42 30.85 25.21
C GLY A 376 -6.48 30.08 24.40
N THR A 377 -6.13 29.48 23.25
CA THR A 377 -7.06 28.73 22.40
C THR A 377 -7.19 27.30 22.90
N TYR A 378 -8.40 26.78 22.90
CA TYR A 378 -8.68 25.41 23.32
C TYR A 378 -8.30 24.42 22.22
N TYR A 379 -7.67 23.29 22.57
CA TYR A 379 -7.13 22.35 21.58
C TYR A 379 -8.19 21.80 20.60
N ALA A 380 -9.43 21.59 21.07
CA ALA A 380 -10.52 21.08 20.25
C ALA A 380 -11.03 22.09 19.21
N ASP A 381 -10.69 23.39 19.36
CA ASP A 381 -11.02 24.39 18.36
C ASP A 381 -10.20 24.24 17.07
N PHE A 382 -9.04 23.59 17.14
CA PHE A 382 -8.16 23.38 15.99
C PHE A 382 -8.50 22.13 15.17
N ILE A 383 -9.21 21.15 15.74
CA ILE A 383 -9.33 19.80 15.15
C ILE A 383 -10.77 19.38 14.88
N ASP A 384 -10.93 18.46 13.94
CA ASP A 384 -12.12 17.63 13.83
C ASP A 384 -12.02 16.47 14.82
N MET A 385 -12.72 16.59 15.95
CA MET A 385 -12.67 15.64 17.07
C MET A 385 -13.02 14.22 16.65
N GLU A 386 -13.99 14.05 15.74
CA GLU A 386 -14.43 12.74 15.27
C GLU A 386 -13.32 12.03 14.48
N SER A 387 -12.62 12.74 13.58
CA SER A 387 -11.52 12.16 12.81
C SER A 387 -10.36 11.71 13.71
N PHE A 388 -10.06 12.47 14.76
CA PHE A 388 -9.04 12.10 15.76
C PHE A 388 -9.49 10.90 16.59
N ALA A 389 -10.77 10.80 16.96
CA ALA A 389 -11.32 9.65 17.67
C ALA A 389 -11.32 8.38 16.81
N ILE A 390 -11.70 8.47 15.52
CA ILE A 390 -11.61 7.34 14.57
C ILE A 390 -10.15 6.87 14.45
N LYS A 391 -9.21 7.81 14.24
CA LYS A 391 -7.79 7.51 14.14
C LYS A 391 -7.25 6.85 15.40
N PHE A 392 -7.60 7.39 16.59
CA PHE A 392 -7.24 6.82 17.88
C PHE A 392 -7.73 5.37 18.01
N LEU A 393 -9.01 5.12 17.73
CA LEU A 393 -9.63 3.79 17.84
C LEU A 393 -8.99 2.79 16.87
N LEU A 394 -8.67 3.23 15.64
CA LEU A 394 -8.04 2.35 14.66
C LEU A 394 -6.64 1.93 15.11
N GLU A 395 -5.81 2.88 15.58
CA GLU A 395 -4.45 2.58 16.05
C GLU A 395 -4.47 1.74 17.34
N ASP A 396 -5.42 2.00 18.23
CA ASP A 396 -5.59 1.20 19.45
C ASP A 396 -6.09 -0.20 19.13
N PHE A 397 -7.06 -0.33 18.22
CA PHE A 397 -7.55 -1.63 17.74
C PHE A 397 -6.42 -2.47 17.16
N CYS A 398 -5.71 -1.97 16.19
CA CYS A 398 -4.69 -2.75 15.48
C CYS A 398 -3.35 -2.85 16.23
N LYS A 399 -3.15 -2.05 17.27
CA LYS A 399 -1.89 -1.96 18.04
C LYS A 399 -0.69 -1.74 17.12
N ASN A 400 -0.80 -0.71 16.28
CA ASN A 400 0.19 -0.40 15.26
C ASN A 400 1.52 0.07 15.88
N PHE A 401 2.58 -0.65 15.59
CA PHE A 401 3.91 -0.36 16.10
C PHE A 401 4.44 1.04 15.75
N ASP A 402 4.12 1.52 14.54
CA ASP A 402 4.59 2.82 14.05
C ASP A 402 3.73 4.02 14.48
N ALA A 403 2.57 3.78 15.10
CA ALA A 403 1.58 4.82 15.43
C ALA A 403 2.08 6.01 16.25
N LEU A 404 3.16 5.85 17.03
CA LEU A 404 3.68 6.96 17.85
C LEU A 404 4.54 7.96 17.07
N ALA A 405 5.16 7.53 15.99
CA ALA A 405 6.14 8.39 15.32
C ALA A 405 6.46 7.94 13.89
N GLY A 406 5.51 7.35 13.18
CA GLY A 406 5.71 6.98 11.78
C GLY A 406 4.41 6.78 11.05
N SER A 407 4.37 7.22 9.80
CA SER A 407 3.22 7.03 8.90
C SER A 407 1.89 7.55 9.46
N GLN A 408 1.93 8.62 10.28
CA GLN A 408 0.75 9.26 10.84
C GLN A 408 0.45 10.53 10.06
N PHE A 409 -0.64 10.49 9.29
CA PHE A 409 -1.02 11.60 8.42
C PHE A 409 -2.07 12.50 9.07
N PHE A 410 -1.98 13.78 8.71
CA PHE A 410 -2.94 14.83 9.03
C PHE A 410 -3.14 15.70 7.80
N PHE A 411 -4.30 16.30 7.66
CA PHE A 411 -4.53 17.27 6.59
C PHE A 411 -5.37 18.45 7.05
N LYS A 412 -5.25 19.56 6.33
CA LYS A 412 -6.00 20.79 6.59
C LYS A 412 -6.38 21.44 5.28
N ASP A 413 -7.67 21.75 5.12
CA ASP A 413 -8.16 22.61 4.04
C ASP A 413 -8.10 24.09 4.43
N SER A 414 -8.42 25.01 3.51
CA SER A 414 -8.41 26.44 3.80
C SER A 414 -9.46 26.81 4.85
N ASP A 415 -9.19 27.87 5.60
CA ASP A 415 -10.12 28.39 6.61
C ASP A 415 -11.46 28.84 6.00
N ALA A 416 -11.46 29.18 4.72
CA ALA A 416 -12.68 29.51 3.98
C ALA A 416 -13.59 28.29 3.72
N VAL A 417 -13.04 27.07 3.73
CA VAL A 417 -13.78 25.82 3.54
C VAL A 417 -14.05 25.17 4.90
N ASP A 418 -12.99 24.88 5.63
CA ASP A 418 -13.05 24.22 6.94
C ASP A 418 -11.69 24.39 7.64
N GLY A 419 -11.62 25.26 8.61
CA GLY A 419 -10.38 25.62 9.34
C GLY A 419 -9.82 24.51 10.24
N LYS A 420 -10.39 23.29 10.24
CA LYS A 420 -10.00 22.21 11.14
C LYS A 420 -8.86 21.36 10.58
N ILE A 421 -8.05 20.84 11.51
CA ILE A 421 -7.09 19.78 11.24
C ILE A 421 -7.81 18.44 11.35
N TYR A 422 -7.63 17.58 10.37
CA TYR A 422 -8.15 16.22 10.34
C TYR A 422 -7.04 15.21 10.58
N ALA A 423 -7.31 14.18 11.37
CA ALA A 423 -6.42 13.03 11.53
C ALA A 423 -6.72 11.98 10.46
N GLY A 424 -5.74 11.68 9.63
CA GLY A 424 -5.84 10.77 8.49
C GLY A 424 -5.14 11.33 7.25
N PRO A 425 -5.16 10.58 6.14
CA PRO A 425 -5.59 9.19 6.03
C PRO A 425 -4.70 8.19 6.77
N CYS A 426 -5.18 6.96 6.92
CA CYS A 426 -4.44 5.87 7.54
C CYS A 426 -3.47 5.22 6.56
N TRP A 427 -2.31 4.72 7.07
CA TRP A 427 -1.26 4.12 6.26
C TRP A 427 -0.34 3.18 7.04
N ASP A 428 0.17 2.10 6.37
CA ASP A 428 1.29 1.26 6.80
C ASP A 428 1.00 0.35 8.01
N TYR A 429 0.12 -0.65 7.79
CA TYR A 429 -0.39 -1.55 8.83
C TYR A 429 0.17 -2.98 8.75
N ASP A 430 1.29 -3.23 8.09
CA ASP A 430 1.85 -4.58 8.01
C ASP A 430 2.48 -5.06 9.34
N LEU A 431 2.90 -4.16 10.22
CA LEU A 431 3.48 -4.44 11.54
C LEU A 431 2.49 -4.22 12.71
N CYS A 432 1.25 -4.65 12.54
CA CYS A 432 0.20 -4.55 13.55
C CYS A 432 -0.49 -5.89 13.82
N MET A 433 -1.53 -5.91 14.65
CA MET A 433 -2.35 -7.09 14.98
C MET A 433 -1.50 -8.32 15.31
N GLY A 434 -0.51 -8.15 16.19
CA GLY A 434 0.35 -9.21 16.65
C GLY A 434 1.44 -9.66 15.68
N ASN A 435 1.73 -8.89 14.63
CA ASN A 435 2.74 -9.24 13.61
C ASN A 435 4.15 -8.73 13.90
N ILE A 436 4.43 -8.21 15.09
CA ILE A 436 5.74 -7.71 15.45
C ILE A 436 6.21 -8.25 16.80
N ASN A 437 7.44 -8.71 16.86
CA ASN A 437 8.11 -9.20 18.07
C ASN A 437 9.39 -8.39 18.32
N LEU A 438 9.25 -7.13 18.74
CA LEU A 438 10.37 -6.35 19.24
C LEU A 438 10.34 -6.33 20.77
N GLN A 439 11.43 -6.76 21.40
CA GLN A 439 11.60 -6.70 22.85
C GLN A 439 11.40 -5.25 23.33
N GLY A 440 10.59 -5.07 24.38
CA GLY A 440 10.29 -3.75 24.97
C GLY A 440 9.00 -3.08 24.46
N ILE A 441 8.40 -3.55 23.36
CA ILE A 441 7.13 -3.03 22.85
C ILE A 441 6.02 -4.09 23.03
N GLY A 442 6.11 -4.84 24.09
CA GLY A 442 5.47 -6.12 24.35
C GLY A 442 3.96 -6.19 24.32
N SER A 443 3.23 -5.10 24.05
CA SER A 443 1.78 -5.11 24.10
C SER A 443 1.08 -5.43 22.78
N GLY A 444 1.72 -5.19 21.63
CA GLY A 444 1.10 -5.46 20.32
C GLY A 444 0.80 -6.94 20.05
N LEU A 445 1.51 -7.86 20.70
CA LEU A 445 1.25 -9.29 20.62
C LEU A 445 0.01 -9.72 21.39
N ASN A 446 -0.26 -9.07 22.55
CA ASN A 446 -1.45 -9.34 23.35
C ASN A 446 -2.62 -8.51 22.81
N PRO A 447 -3.73 -9.14 22.41
CA PRO A 447 -4.92 -8.42 21.96
C PRO A 447 -5.66 -7.69 23.10
N GLN A 448 -5.38 -8.02 24.37
CA GLN A 448 -6.08 -7.46 25.52
C GLN A 448 -5.53 -6.10 25.96
N GLY A 449 -6.39 -5.27 26.54
CA GLY A 449 -6.10 -3.98 27.15
C GLY A 449 -5.76 -2.87 26.16
N SER A 450 -5.91 -1.63 26.58
CA SER A 450 -5.58 -0.45 25.78
C SER A 450 -4.10 -0.42 25.41
N TRP A 451 -3.81 0.04 24.21
CA TRP A 451 -2.46 0.15 23.69
C TRP A 451 -2.05 1.61 23.44
N ALA A 452 -2.88 2.39 22.74
CA ALA A 452 -2.56 3.73 22.29
C ALA A 452 -2.17 4.67 23.45
N VAL A 453 -2.86 4.59 24.58
CA VAL A 453 -2.57 5.42 25.76
C VAL A 453 -1.40 4.94 26.61
N ARG A 454 -0.97 3.68 26.45
CA ARG A 454 0.06 3.04 27.31
C ARG A 454 1.41 2.84 26.64
N VAL A 455 1.46 2.93 25.31
CA VAL A 455 2.70 2.68 24.58
C VAL A 455 3.74 3.72 24.96
N ARG A 456 4.88 3.24 25.47
CA ARG A 456 6.06 4.04 25.80
C ARG A 456 7.28 3.40 25.18
N ASN A 457 7.94 4.11 24.29
CA ASN A 457 9.18 3.65 23.66
C ASN A 457 10.20 4.79 23.54
N GLY A 458 10.37 5.55 24.62
CA GLY A 458 11.21 6.75 24.64
C GLY A 458 10.74 7.87 23.70
N ARG A 459 9.50 7.76 23.17
CA ARG A 459 8.87 8.72 22.27
C ARG A 459 7.71 9.43 22.95
N ILE A 460 7.34 10.59 22.43
CA ILE A 460 6.16 11.32 22.89
C ILE A 460 4.93 10.49 22.56
N ASN A 461 4.17 10.13 23.59
CA ASN A 461 2.86 9.46 23.39
C ASN A 461 1.77 10.52 23.25
N TRP A 462 1.62 11.04 22.04
CA TRP A 462 0.62 12.05 21.73
C TRP A 462 -0.82 11.52 21.81
N TYR A 463 -1.08 10.23 21.62
CA TYR A 463 -2.38 9.62 21.87
C TYR A 463 -2.76 9.66 23.35
N GLY A 464 -1.79 9.39 24.24
CA GLY A 464 -2.00 9.52 25.68
C GLY A 464 -2.20 10.97 26.11
N MET A 465 -1.56 11.92 25.43
CA MET A 465 -1.79 13.35 25.68
C MET A 465 -3.22 13.76 25.34
N LEU A 466 -3.76 13.34 24.18
CA LEU A 466 -5.15 13.57 23.81
C LEU A 466 -6.13 12.87 24.78
N TYR A 467 -5.89 11.60 25.06
CA TYR A 467 -6.82 10.78 25.85
C TYR A 467 -6.92 11.17 27.32
N LYS A 468 -6.06 12.06 27.83
CA LYS A 468 -6.23 12.61 29.19
C LYS A 468 -7.41 13.60 29.31
N HIS A 469 -7.85 14.20 28.19
CA HIS A 469 -8.97 15.14 28.15
C HIS A 469 -10.31 14.40 28.13
N GLN A 470 -11.22 14.82 29.04
CA GLN A 470 -12.50 14.10 29.24
C GLN A 470 -13.44 14.20 28.04
N ASP A 471 -13.45 15.34 27.35
CA ASP A 471 -14.22 15.54 26.11
C ASP A 471 -13.74 14.63 24.98
N PHE A 472 -12.40 14.47 24.82
CA PHE A 472 -11.86 13.50 23.87
C PHE A 472 -12.21 12.04 24.22
N GLN A 473 -12.15 11.69 25.53
CA GLN A 473 -12.59 10.35 25.97
C GLN A 473 -14.07 10.11 25.69
N ALA A 474 -14.92 11.12 25.89
CA ALA A 474 -16.35 11.04 25.57
C ALA A 474 -16.58 10.83 24.07
N GLU A 475 -15.86 11.58 23.23
CA GLU A 475 -15.92 11.44 21.77
C GLU A 475 -15.42 10.08 21.29
N VAL A 476 -14.32 9.57 21.83
CA VAL A 476 -13.83 8.20 21.52
C VAL A 476 -14.87 7.15 21.84
N ARG A 477 -15.56 7.25 23.01
CA ARG A 477 -16.66 6.32 23.36
C ARG A 477 -17.82 6.43 22.38
N ARG A 478 -18.26 7.66 22.07
CA ARG A 478 -19.34 7.88 21.10
C ARG A 478 -19.02 7.24 19.76
N VAL A 479 -17.85 7.52 19.22
CA VAL A 479 -17.39 6.98 17.93
C VAL A 479 -17.26 5.46 17.99
N TYR A 480 -16.77 4.90 19.12
CA TYR A 480 -16.71 3.46 19.28
C TYR A 480 -18.09 2.81 19.13
N HIS A 481 -19.09 3.30 19.86
CA HIS A 481 -20.44 2.74 19.86
C HIS A 481 -21.18 2.95 18.52
N GLU A 482 -21.09 4.14 17.94
CA GLU A 482 -21.90 4.54 16.79
C GLU A 482 -21.31 4.10 15.45
N ARG A 483 -19.98 3.99 15.34
CA ARG A 483 -19.29 3.74 14.06
C ARG A 483 -18.34 2.54 14.11
N PHE A 484 -17.45 2.51 15.10
CA PHE A 484 -16.33 1.58 15.10
C PHE A 484 -16.79 0.15 15.43
N ARG A 485 -17.59 -0.02 16.47
CA ARG A 485 -18.10 -1.33 16.86
C ARG A 485 -19.06 -1.96 15.82
N PRO A 486 -19.98 -1.22 15.17
CA PRO A 486 -20.73 -1.72 14.02
C PRO A 486 -19.83 -2.22 12.87
N ALA A 487 -18.76 -1.49 12.54
CA ALA A 487 -17.79 -1.92 11.53
C ALA A 487 -17.04 -3.20 11.96
N LEU A 488 -16.66 -3.31 13.23
CA LEU A 488 -16.05 -4.52 13.78
C LEU A 488 -17.02 -5.72 13.78
N ALA A 489 -18.32 -5.51 14.00
CA ALA A 489 -19.33 -6.58 13.92
C ALA A 489 -19.37 -7.19 12.51
N LYS A 490 -19.31 -6.36 11.46
CA LYS A 490 -19.19 -6.80 10.07
C LYS A 490 -17.88 -7.59 9.85
N LEU A 491 -16.76 -7.06 10.35
CA LEU A 491 -15.44 -7.69 10.20
C LEU A 491 -15.39 -9.09 10.81
N ILE A 492 -15.95 -9.30 12.00
CA ILE A 492 -15.90 -10.60 12.68
C ILE A 492 -17.07 -11.53 12.34
N GLY A 493 -17.98 -11.11 11.45
CA GLY A 493 -19.10 -11.90 10.93
C GLY A 493 -20.34 -11.89 11.82
N GLU A 494 -20.49 -10.93 12.73
CA GLU A 494 -21.71 -10.73 13.55
C GLU A 494 -22.80 -9.95 12.79
N ALA A 495 -22.43 -9.23 11.72
CA ALA A 495 -23.33 -8.49 10.86
C ALA A 495 -23.02 -8.72 9.39
N GLY A 496 -24.02 -8.52 8.50
CA GLY A 496 -23.84 -8.63 7.05
C GLY A 496 -22.92 -7.54 6.48
N THR A 497 -22.28 -7.82 5.34
CA THR A 497 -21.31 -6.94 4.68
C THR A 497 -21.67 -6.59 3.24
N ASP A 498 -22.93 -6.84 2.82
CA ASP A 498 -23.36 -6.60 1.44
C ASP A 498 -23.36 -5.10 1.10
N GLY A 499 -22.61 -4.72 0.06
CA GLY A 499 -22.48 -3.34 -0.40
C GLY A 499 -21.57 -2.43 0.44
N GLU A 500 -20.89 -2.97 1.46
CA GLU A 500 -20.06 -2.22 2.40
C GLU A 500 -18.57 -2.24 2.02
N ALA A 501 -17.81 -1.28 2.58
CA ALA A 501 -16.36 -1.22 2.37
C ALA A 501 -15.64 -2.40 3.05
N ILE A 502 -16.07 -2.74 4.27
CA ILE A 502 -15.49 -3.83 5.07
C ILE A 502 -16.08 -5.20 4.68
N ARG A 503 -15.27 -6.22 4.70
CA ARG A 503 -15.65 -7.63 4.51
C ARG A 503 -15.49 -8.41 5.80
N SER A 504 -16.13 -9.59 5.90
CA SER A 504 -15.81 -10.53 6.98
C SER A 504 -14.38 -11.09 6.81
N LEU A 505 -13.79 -11.51 7.93
CA LEU A 505 -12.43 -12.10 7.95
C LEU A 505 -12.32 -13.30 6.99
N GLU A 506 -13.35 -14.14 6.97
CA GLU A 506 -13.41 -15.31 6.09
C GLU A 506 -13.43 -14.89 4.63
N ARG A 507 -14.24 -13.89 4.29
CA ARG A 507 -14.34 -13.39 2.91
C ARG A 507 -13.03 -12.78 2.41
N TYR A 508 -12.31 -12.00 3.23
CA TYR A 508 -10.97 -11.52 2.87
C TYR A 508 -10.02 -12.67 2.52
N ALA A 509 -10.04 -13.74 3.29
CA ALA A 509 -9.16 -14.88 3.07
C ALA A 509 -9.56 -15.70 1.84
N ASP A 510 -10.86 -15.93 1.63
CA ASP A 510 -11.38 -16.72 0.51
C ASP A 510 -11.14 -16.02 -0.83
N GLU A 511 -11.33 -14.70 -0.88
CA GLU A 511 -11.10 -13.90 -2.08
C GLU A 511 -9.66 -14.02 -2.60
N ILE A 512 -8.66 -14.17 -1.74
CA ILE A 512 -7.24 -14.21 -2.13
C ILE A 512 -6.64 -15.63 -2.15
N ALA A 513 -7.38 -16.67 -1.79
CA ALA A 513 -6.83 -17.99 -1.45
C ALA A 513 -5.87 -18.55 -2.51
N ALA A 514 -6.31 -18.64 -3.77
CA ALA A 514 -5.49 -19.18 -4.86
C ALA A 514 -4.29 -18.27 -5.21
N SER A 515 -4.49 -16.95 -5.21
CA SER A 515 -3.41 -15.98 -5.46
C SER A 515 -2.41 -15.92 -4.30
N ALA A 516 -2.83 -16.15 -3.06
CA ALA A 516 -1.93 -16.30 -1.92
C ALA A 516 -1.04 -17.54 -2.08
N GLU A 517 -1.59 -18.69 -2.53
CA GLU A 517 -0.79 -19.86 -2.88
C GLU A 517 0.26 -19.52 -3.95
N MET A 518 -0.15 -18.88 -5.05
CA MET A 518 0.77 -18.43 -6.10
C MET A 518 1.88 -17.52 -5.56
N ASN A 519 1.52 -16.57 -4.70
CA ASN A 519 2.45 -15.64 -4.07
C ASN A 519 3.51 -16.39 -3.25
N PHE A 520 3.13 -17.39 -2.45
CA PHE A 520 4.08 -18.11 -1.60
C PHE A 520 4.85 -19.21 -2.35
N VAL A 521 4.36 -19.71 -3.47
CA VAL A 521 5.17 -20.49 -4.42
C VAL A 521 6.27 -19.63 -5.04
N ARG A 522 5.95 -18.37 -5.36
CA ARG A 522 6.91 -17.43 -5.96
C ARG A 522 7.88 -16.85 -4.94
N PHE A 523 7.40 -16.51 -3.75
CA PHE A 523 8.15 -15.88 -2.66
C PHE A 523 7.89 -16.63 -1.36
N ARG A 524 8.78 -17.54 -0.99
CA ARG A 524 8.67 -18.23 0.30
C ARG A 524 8.73 -17.21 1.44
N PRO A 525 7.89 -17.37 2.48
CA PRO A 525 8.00 -16.54 3.67
C PRO A 525 9.41 -16.73 4.25
N GLY A 526 10.17 -15.62 4.33
CA GLY A 526 11.49 -15.65 4.94
C GLY A 526 11.40 -15.46 6.45
N ASN A 527 12.38 -15.95 7.21
CA ASN A 527 12.60 -15.50 8.58
C ASN A 527 13.07 -14.04 8.53
N VAL A 528 12.13 -13.10 8.62
CA VAL A 528 12.46 -11.69 8.72
C VAL A 528 12.62 -11.35 10.19
N GLN A 529 13.82 -10.93 10.57
CA GLN A 529 14.11 -10.53 11.94
C GLN A 529 13.15 -9.42 12.40
N GLY A 530 12.45 -9.62 13.52
CA GLY A 530 11.49 -8.67 14.08
C GLY A 530 10.02 -8.97 13.73
N ILE A 531 9.73 -9.85 12.78
CA ILE A 531 8.38 -10.36 12.58
C ILE A 531 8.12 -11.50 13.55
N TYR A 532 6.94 -11.51 14.12
CA TYR A 532 6.58 -12.48 15.13
C TYR A 532 6.39 -13.86 14.52
N GLU A 533 7.25 -14.81 14.90
CA GLU A 533 7.24 -16.19 14.39
C GLU A 533 5.90 -16.90 14.58
N LYS A 534 5.13 -16.56 15.62
CA LYS A 534 3.82 -17.16 15.90
C LYS A 534 2.70 -16.55 15.07
N SER A 535 2.96 -15.50 14.29
CA SER A 535 1.98 -15.01 13.29
C SER A 535 1.80 -15.98 12.12
N GLY A 536 2.57 -17.06 12.06
CA GLY A 536 2.40 -18.20 11.20
C GLY A 536 3.68 -18.62 10.45
N LYS A 537 3.89 -19.93 10.29
CA LYS A 537 4.95 -20.49 9.43
C LYS A 537 4.56 -20.49 7.96
N ASN A 538 3.28 -20.40 7.68
CA ASN A 538 2.67 -20.40 6.36
C ASN A 538 1.42 -19.51 6.37
N HIS A 539 0.83 -19.29 5.21
CA HIS A 539 -0.35 -18.42 5.07
C HIS A 539 -1.54 -18.90 5.90
N GLU A 540 -1.82 -20.19 5.93
CA GLU A 540 -2.96 -20.76 6.65
C GLU A 540 -2.84 -20.57 8.17
N ASP A 541 -1.64 -20.76 8.72
CA ASP A 541 -1.38 -20.50 10.14
C ASP A 541 -1.47 -19.00 10.45
N ALA A 542 -0.95 -18.14 9.57
CA ALA A 542 -1.00 -16.69 9.72
C ALA A 542 -2.45 -16.18 9.71
N LYS A 543 -3.29 -16.71 8.82
CA LYS A 543 -4.73 -16.43 8.75
C LYS A 543 -5.43 -16.78 10.07
N LYS A 544 -5.26 -18.03 10.55
CA LYS A 544 -5.85 -18.50 11.81
C LYS A 544 -5.40 -17.66 13.02
N TYR A 545 -4.12 -17.29 13.04
CA TYR A 545 -3.58 -16.43 14.09
C TYR A 545 -4.23 -15.04 14.06
N LEU A 546 -4.29 -14.39 12.89
CA LEU A 546 -4.87 -13.06 12.71
C LEU A 546 -6.35 -13.04 13.12
N PHE A 547 -7.14 -14.01 12.67
CA PHE A 547 -8.58 -14.11 13.00
C PHE A 547 -8.83 -14.24 14.49
N ARG A 548 -8.06 -15.10 15.16
CA ARG A 548 -8.14 -15.27 16.62
C ARG A 548 -7.73 -14.00 17.35
N TRP A 549 -6.67 -13.34 16.89
CA TRP A 549 -6.19 -12.10 17.47
C TRP A 549 -7.26 -11.00 17.38
N ILE A 550 -7.84 -10.80 16.19
CA ILE A 550 -8.88 -9.79 15.96
C ILE A 550 -10.11 -10.04 16.82
N ARG A 551 -10.66 -11.26 16.85
CA ARG A 551 -11.84 -11.56 17.67
C ARG A 551 -11.59 -11.32 19.15
N ARG A 552 -10.43 -11.69 19.67
CA ARG A 552 -10.04 -11.39 21.06
C ARG A 552 -9.84 -9.91 21.31
N ARG A 553 -9.37 -9.16 20.32
CA ARG A 553 -9.20 -7.71 20.43
C ARG A 553 -10.54 -7.00 20.47
N VAL A 554 -11.50 -7.39 19.66
CA VAL A 554 -12.87 -6.85 19.68
C VAL A 554 -13.49 -7.06 21.06
N ALA A 555 -13.45 -8.28 21.61
CA ALA A 555 -13.97 -8.56 22.95
C ALA A 555 -13.31 -7.68 24.04
N SER A 556 -11.99 -7.47 23.94
CA SER A 556 -11.27 -6.61 24.90
C SER A 556 -11.66 -5.13 24.76
N MET A 557 -11.93 -4.65 23.54
CA MET A 557 -12.40 -3.28 23.34
C MET A 557 -13.84 -3.09 23.79
N ASP A 558 -14.70 -4.08 23.61
CA ASP A 558 -16.07 -4.06 24.14
C ASP A 558 -16.07 -3.87 25.67
N GLU A 559 -15.20 -4.59 26.39
CA GLU A 559 -15.01 -4.40 27.84
C GLU A 559 -14.48 -2.97 28.15
N GLU A 560 -13.50 -2.50 27.42
CA GLU A 560 -12.84 -1.21 27.64
C GLU A 560 -13.78 -0.02 27.44
N TYR A 561 -14.62 -0.07 26.39
CA TYR A 561 -15.54 1.02 26.03
C TYR A 561 -16.97 0.78 26.55
N GLY A 562 -17.21 -0.30 27.31
CA GLY A 562 -18.50 -0.60 27.94
C GLY A 562 -19.60 -0.95 26.94
N TYR A 563 -19.25 -1.63 25.85
CA TYR A 563 -20.20 -2.12 24.86
C TYR A 563 -20.78 -3.46 25.31
N THR A 564 -22.09 -3.55 25.40
CA THR A 564 -22.81 -4.80 25.66
C THR A 564 -23.62 -5.18 24.45
N VAL A 565 -23.39 -6.39 23.92
CA VAL A 565 -24.24 -6.92 22.85
C VAL A 565 -25.66 -7.05 23.41
N SER A 566 -26.60 -6.29 22.87
CA SER A 566 -28.02 -6.49 23.19
C SER A 566 -28.38 -7.90 22.71
N GLN A 567 -28.79 -8.77 23.67
CA GLN A 567 -29.23 -10.14 23.39
C GLN A 567 -30.48 -10.16 22.51
#